data_e3d84ad23f808f3267e46465325305a3
#
_entry.id   e3d84ad23f808f3267e46465325305a3
#
_cell.length_a   1.000
_cell.length_b   1.000
_cell.length_c   1.000
_cell.angle_alpha   90.00
_cell.angle_beta   90.00
_cell.angle_gamma   90.00
#
_symmetry.space_group_name_H-M   'P 1'
#
loop_
_entity.id
_entity.type
_entity.pdbx_description
1 polymer ?
#
loop_
_entity_poly.entity_id
_entity_poly.type
_entity_poly.pdbx_seq_one_letter_code
_entity_poly.pdbx_strand_id
1 'polypeptide(L)' 'MLNSRKLKARMVGLGLTQKDVAEALSVNRSTASLKLNGRRPLYLEDAEKLCDLLRISASEFSAYFFNHEIA' A
#
# COMPACT_ATOMS: atom_id res chain seq x y z
N MET A 1 -8.92 -0.62 7.98
CA MET A 1 -9.13 0.05 6.69
C MET A 1 -7.81 0.63 6.17
N LEU A 2 -7.59 0.54 4.88
CA LEU A 2 -6.34 0.97 4.27
C LEU A 2 -6.18 2.49 4.31
N ASN A 3 -5.02 2.97 4.73
CA ASN A 3 -4.72 4.40 4.69
C ASN A 3 -4.03 4.73 3.36
N SER A 4 -4.82 4.93 2.33
CA SER A 4 -4.33 5.18 0.98
C SER A 4 -3.46 6.43 0.88
N ARG A 5 -3.84 7.49 1.58
CA ARG A 5 -3.09 8.74 1.56
C ARG A 5 -1.67 8.54 2.12
N LYS A 6 -1.58 7.83 3.23
CA LYS A 6 -0.29 7.58 3.87
C LYS A 6 0.59 6.69 3.01
N LEU A 7 0.00 5.68 2.37
CA LEU A 7 0.72 4.81 1.45
C LEU A 7 1.28 5.60 0.26
N LYS A 8 0.44 6.46 -0.33
CA LYS A 8 0.87 7.27 -1.47
C LYS A 8 1.96 8.25 -1.09
N ALA A 9 1.85 8.86 0.09
CA ALA A 9 2.89 9.76 0.59
C ALA A 9 4.22 9.03 0.76
N ARG A 10 4.18 7.81 1.29
CA ARG A 10 5.37 6.99 1.45
C ARG A 10 6.00 6.65 0.11
N MET A 11 5.17 6.31 -0.89
CA MET A 11 5.64 6.05 -2.25
C MET A 11 6.38 7.25 -2.81
N VAL A 12 5.79 8.43 -2.70
CA VAL A 12 6.42 9.66 -3.19
C VAL A 12 7.74 9.90 -2.48
N GLY A 13 7.78 9.75 -1.17
CA GLY A 13 9.00 9.92 -0.39
C GLY A 13 10.12 8.99 -0.79
N LEU A 14 9.80 7.79 -1.29
CA LEU A 14 10.78 6.81 -1.74
C LEU A 14 11.03 6.86 -3.25
N GLY A 15 10.37 7.76 -3.96
CA GLY A 15 10.50 7.85 -5.40
C GLY A 15 9.85 6.71 -6.17
N LEU A 16 8.83 6.08 -5.57
CA LEU A 16 8.15 4.94 -6.18
C LEU A 16 6.86 5.37 -6.84
N THR A 17 6.49 4.66 -7.90
CA THR A 17 5.28 4.93 -8.68
C THR A 17 4.32 3.75 -8.59
N GLN A 18 3.11 3.93 -9.13
CA GLN A 18 2.14 2.84 -9.22
C GLN A 18 2.65 1.68 -10.06
N LYS A 19 3.50 1.97 -11.04
CA LYS A 19 4.13 0.91 -11.82
C LYS A 19 4.99 0.00 -10.96
N ASP A 20 5.75 0.59 -10.04
CA ASP A 20 6.59 -0.18 -9.12
C ASP A 20 5.73 -1.08 -8.24
N VAL A 21 4.61 -0.57 -7.75
CA VAL A 21 3.66 -1.36 -6.95
C VAL A 21 3.07 -2.49 -7.78
N ALA A 22 2.66 -2.18 -9.02
CA ALA A 22 2.09 -3.19 -9.91
C ALA A 22 3.07 -4.34 -10.14
N GLU A 23 4.33 -4.02 -10.37
CA GLU A 23 5.37 -5.03 -10.56
C GLU A 23 5.58 -5.87 -9.30
N ALA A 24 5.61 -5.23 -8.15
CA ALA A 24 5.79 -5.93 -6.88
C ALA A 24 4.64 -6.87 -6.57
N LEU A 25 3.42 -6.48 -6.90
CA LEU A 25 2.22 -7.28 -6.65
C LEU A 25 1.88 -8.23 -7.81
N SER A 26 2.63 -8.18 -8.90
CA SER A 26 2.39 -8.98 -10.10
C SER A 26 0.99 -8.76 -10.66
N VAL A 27 0.57 -7.52 -10.72
CA VAL A 27 -0.72 -7.09 -11.28
C VAL A 27 -0.48 -5.95 -12.27
N ASN A 28 -1.51 -5.59 -13.04
CA ASN A 28 -1.39 -4.44 -13.93
C ASN A 28 -1.58 -3.15 -13.13
N ARG A 29 -1.24 -2.01 -13.75
CA ARG A 29 -1.29 -0.70 -13.08
C ARG A 29 -2.69 -0.34 -12.61
N SER A 30 -3.71 -0.69 -13.39
CA SER A 30 -5.10 -0.42 -13.03
C SER A 30 -5.47 -1.14 -11.74
N THR A 31 -5.11 -2.43 -11.64
CA THR A 31 -5.39 -3.22 -10.44
C THR A 31 -4.61 -2.68 -9.24
N ALA A 32 -3.34 -2.31 -9.45
CA ALA A 32 -2.54 -1.73 -8.37
C ALA A 32 -3.18 -0.45 -7.85
N SER A 33 -3.63 0.42 -8.75
CA SER A 33 -4.30 1.66 -8.38
C SER A 33 -5.56 1.39 -7.57
N LEU A 34 -6.38 0.43 -8.00
CA LEU A 34 -7.60 0.07 -7.29
C LEU A 34 -7.30 -0.46 -5.88
N LYS A 35 -6.27 -1.28 -5.75
CA LYS A 35 -5.87 -1.80 -4.43
C LYS A 35 -5.37 -0.68 -3.53
N LEU A 36 -4.54 0.22 -4.06
CA LEU A 36 -4.00 1.33 -3.29
C LEU A 36 -5.08 2.31 -2.84
N ASN A 37 -6.17 2.42 -3.58
CA ASN A 37 -7.28 3.31 -3.24
C ASN A 37 -8.39 2.62 -2.43
N GLY A 38 -8.17 1.37 -2.04
CA GLY A 38 -9.16 0.64 -1.26
C GLY A 38 -10.38 0.20 -2.03
N ARG A 39 -10.35 0.23 -3.36
CA ARG A 39 -11.47 -0.16 -4.22
C ARG A 39 -11.44 -1.63 -4.60
N ARG A 40 -10.34 -2.30 -4.33
CA ARG A 40 -10.20 -3.74 -4.43
C ARG A 40 -9.56 -4.26 -3.16
N PRO A 41 -9.91 -5.48 -2.74
CA PRO A 41 -9.32 -6.05 -1.52
C PRO A 41 -7.79 -6.12 -1.62
N LEU A 42 -7.14 -5.73 -0.54
CA LEU A 42 -5.71 -5.90 -0.38
C LEU A 42 -5.52 -7.10 0.55
N TYR A 43 -4.98 -8.16 0.03
CA TYR A 43 -4.79 -9.39 0.81
C TYR A 43 -3.53 -9.29 1.65
N LEU A 44 -3.41 -10.16 2.64
CA LEU A 44 -2.22 -10.17 3.50
C LEU A 44 -0.93 -10.30 2.69
N GLU A 45 -0.96 -11.15 1.67
CA GLU A 45 0.19 -11.33 0.78
C GLU A 45 0.57 -10.02 0.09
N ASP A 46 -0.43 -9.26 -0.35
CA ASP A 46 -0.17 -7.95 -0.97
C ASP A 46 0.43 -6.99 0.05
N ALA A 47 -0.09 -7.00 1.27
CA ALA A 47 0.41 -6.12 2.34
C ALA A 47 1.86 -6.44 2.67
N GLU A 48 2.22 -7.72 2.71
CA GLU A 48 3.60 -8.13 2.94
C GLU A 48 4.54 -7.61 1.86
N LYS A 49 4.13 -7.72 0.61
CA LYS A 49 4.92 -7.23 -0.52
C LYS A 49 5.06 -5.71 -0.48
N LEU A 50 3.98 -5.01 -0.13
CA LEU A 50 4.03 -3.56 0.02
C LEU A 50 4.93 -3.13 1.16
N CYS A 51 4.93 -3.85 2.27
CA CYS A 51 5.83 -3.55 3.38
C CYS A 51 7.29 -3.66 2.96
N ASP A 52 7.62 -4.69 2.19
CA ASP A 52 8.98 -4.85 1.68
C ASP A 52 9.35 -3.71 0.72
N LEU A 53 8.47 -3.40 -0.22
CA LEU A 53 8.73 -2.37 -1.23
C LEU A 53 8.83 -0.99 -0.59
N LEU A 54 7.92 -0.66 0.32
CA LEU A 54 7.82 0.66 0.93
C LEU A 54 8.62 0.80 2.21
N ARG A 55 9.32 -0.26 2.61
CA ARG A 55 10.14 -0.28 3.82
C ARG A 55 9.33 0.09 5.06
N ILE A 56 8.16 -0.52 5.18
CA ILE A 56 7.27 -0.32 6.30
C ILE A 56 7.62 -1.35 7.37
N SER A 57 7.97 -0.90 8.57
CA SER A 57 8.30 -1.80 9.66
C SER A 57 7.04 -2.39 10.30
N ALA A 58 7.23 -3.45 11.07
CA ALA A 58 6.13 -4.09 11.79
C ALA A 58 5.42 -3.11 12.73
N SER A 59 6.17 -2.19 13.34
CA SER A 59 5.59 -1.20 14.24
C SER A 59 4.75 -0.15 13.52
N GLU A 60 4.99 0.04 12.22
CA GLU A 60 4.25 0.99 11.40
C GLU A 60 3.07 0.36 10.66
N PHE A 61 3.01 -0.97 10.64
CA PHE A 61 2.07 -1.71 9.81
C PHE A 61 0.62 -1.26 10.01
N SER A 62 0.17 -1.15 11.26
CA SER A 62 -1.21 -0.79 11.54
C SER A 62 -1.56 0.63 11.09
N ALA A 63 -0.59 1.55 11.10
CA ALA A 63 -0.81 2.92 10.66
C ALA A 63 -1.13 2.99 9.16
N TYR A 64 -0.58 2.07 8.37
CA TYR A 64 -0.79 2.05 6.93
C TYR A 64 -1.97 1.18 6.52
N PHE A 65 -2.17 0.06 7.20
CA PHE A 65 -3.13 -0.96 6.75
C PHE A 65 -4.39 -1.04 7.61
N PHE A 66 -4.35 -0.53 8.81
CA PHE A 66 -5.51 -0.49 9.70
C PHE A 66 -5.68 0.94 10.19
N ASN A 67 -6.23 1.78 9.32
CA ASN A 67 -6.47 3.16 9.68
C ASN A 67 -7.59 3.22 10.70
N HIS A 68 -7.24 3.37 11.97
CA HIS A 68 -8.21 3.54 13.03
C HIS A 68 -8.57 5.02 13.12
N GLU A 69 -9.63 5.38 12.45
CA GLU A 69 -10.21 6.68 12.71
C GLU A 69 -10.97 6.59 14.01
N ILE A 70 -10.44 7.27 14.99
CA ILE A 70 -11.17 7.47 16.23
C ILE A 70 -12.08 8.64 15.99
N ALA A 71 -13.32 8.32 15.82
CA ALA A 71 -14.31 9.37 15.64
C ALA A 71 -14.48 10.15 16.92
#